data_f7d1a968f578e31d58b4713a8b46dcf3
#
_entry.id   f7d1a968f578e31d58b4713a8b46dcf3
#
_cell.length_a   1.000
_cell.length_b   1.000
_cell.length_c   1.000
_cell.angle_alpha   90.00
_cell.angle_beta   90.00
_cell.angle_gamma   90.00
#
_symmetry.space_group_name_H-M   'P 1'
#
loop_
_entity.id
_entity.type
_entity.pdbx_description
1 polymer ?
#
loop_
_entity_poly.entity_id
_entity_poly.type
_entity_poly.pdbx_seq_one_letter_code
_entity_poly.pdbx_strand_id
1 'polypeptide(L)'
;MNLFYYLRIMKKDNNEEIFPIVDEEGNIIGSATRGECHSGTKKLHPVVHLHLFDSEGRIYLQQRPLWKDIQPGKWDTAVGGHVDYGESVGDALRREVREELGITDFEPQFLLCYPFESEREKEIVYVFMAVYDGEVLPSEELDGGRFWSIDEVLHSIGASILTPNFEQEFLKLKEIIKEL
;
A
#
# COMPACT_ATOMS: atom_id res chain seq x y z
N MET A 1 -15.18 14.19 -24.67
CA MET A 1 -14.35 13.85 -23.50
C MET A 1 -15.21 14.12 -22.28
N ASN A 2 -15.51 13.07 -21.48
CA ASN A 2 -16.48 13.15 -20.38
C ASN A 2 -15.87 13.95 -19.21
N LEU A 3 -16.65 14.85 -18.57
CA LEU A 3 -16.24 15.65 -17.39
C LEU A 3 -15.65 14.78 -16.27
N PHE A 4 -16.20 13.57 -16.06
CA PHE A 4 -15.66 12.57 -15.12
C PHE A 4 -14.23 12.13 -15.45
N TYR A 5 -13.91 11.95 -16.74
CA TYR A 5 -12.57 11.60 -17.19
C TYR A 5 -11.59 12.77 -16.98
N TYR A 6 -12.05 14.02 -17.19
CA TYR A 6 -11.25 15.22 -16.97
C TYR A 6 -10.97 15.46 -15.47
N LEU A 7 -11.96 15.25 -14.59
CA LEU A 7 -11.79 15.37 -13.14
C LEU A 7 -10.85 14.28 -12.58
N ARG A 8 -10.85 13.09 -13.17
CA ARG A 8 -9.97 11.99 -12.79
C ARG A 8 -8.49 12.25 -13.11
N ILE A 9 -8.21 12.95 -14.23
CA ILE A 9 -6.85 13.36 -14.65
C ILE A 9 -6.29 14.50 -13.77
N MET A 10 -7.15 15.25 -13.07
CA MET A 10 -6.74 16.37 -12.20
C MET A 10 -6.50 15.95 -10.75
N LYS A 11 -6.77 14.69 -10.38
CA LYS A 11 -6.38 14.17 -9.05
C LYS A 11 -4.85 14.09 -8.99
N LYS A 12 -4.29 14.73 -7.98
CA LYS A 12 -2.87 14.65 -7.62
C LYS A 12 -2.78 14.29 -6.15
N ASP A 13 -1.72 13.61 -5.81
CA ASP A 13 -1.37 13.38 -4.41
C ASP A 13 -1.23 14.72 -3.68
N ASN A 14 -1.72 14.81 -2.45
CA ASN A 14 -1.65 16.02 -1.65
C ASN A 14 -0.25 16.16 -1.04
N ASN A 15 0.61 16.96 -1.65
CA ASN A 15 1.99 17.16 -1.21
C ASN A 15 2.13 17.86 0.15
N GLU A 16 1.04 18.42 0.69
CA GLU A 16 1.01 19.12 1.98
C GLU A 16 0.66 18.20 3.17
N GLU A 17 0.31 16.94 2.93
CA GLU A 17 0.15 15.95 3.99
C GLU A 17 1.40 15.87 4.84
N ILE A 18 1.25 15.79 6.18
CA ILE A 18 2.36 15.76 7.12
C ILE A 18 2.56 14.35 7.65
N PHE A 19 3.75 13.82 7.43
CA PHE A 19 4.16 12.51 7.92
C PHE A 19 5.14 12.64 9.08
N PRO A 20 5.11 11.71 10.05
CA PRO A 20 6.17 11.62 11.04
C PRO A 20 7.47 11.17 10.36
N ILE A 21 8.58 11.78 10.75
CA ILE A 21 9.91 11.30 10.39
C ILE A 21 10.42 10.49 11.57
N VAL A 22 10.93 9.30 11.28
CA VAL A 22 11.36 8.35 12.30
C VAL A 22 12.83 7.98 12.16
N ASP A 23 13.43 7.49 13.23
CA ASP A 23 14.73 6.82 13.20
C ASP A 23 14.59 5.34 12.78
N GLU A 24 15.68 4.60 12.73
CA GLU A 24 15.68 3.18 12.32
C GLU A 24 14.97 2.26 13.34
N GLU A 25 14.81 2.72 14.57
CA GLU A 25 14.06 2.06 15.64
C GLU A 25 12.56 2.40 15.61
N GLY A 26 12.12 3.31 14.72
CA GLY A 26 10.73 3.73 14.58
C GLY A 26 10.31 4.85 15.54
N ASN A 27 11.24 5.47 16.28
CA ASN A 27 10.93 6.62 17.15
C ASN A 27 10.73 7.88 16.31
N ILE A 28 9.69 8.66 16.63
CA ILE A 28 9.44 9.94 15.94
C ILE A 28 10.52 10.94 16.32
N ILE A 29 11.25 11.45 15.32
CA ILE A 29 12.31 12.45 15.44
C ILE A 29 11.97 13.80 14.80
N GLY A 30 10.81 13.88 14.13
CA GLY A 30 10.34 15.09 13.47
C GLY A 30 9.13 14.86 12.60
N SER A 31 8.88 15.79 11.70
CA SER A 31 7.84 15.68 10.67
C SER A 31 8.29 16.33 9.38
N ALA A 32 7.68 15.94 8.26
CA ALA A 32 7.89 16.54 6.95
C ALA A 32 6.64 16.41 6.10
N THR A 33 6.54 17.22 5.05
CA THR A 33 5.46 17.08 4.08
C THR A 33 5.68 15.87 3.18
N ARG A 34 4.60 15.33 2.63
CA ARG A 34 4.64 14.28 1.60
C ARG A 34 5.57 14.68 0.46
N GLY A 35 5.46 15.93 -0.02
CA GLY A 35 6.31 16.45 -1.10
C GLY A 35 7.79 16.38 -0.76
N GLU A 36 8.18 16.69 0.47
CA GLU A 36 9.57 16.54 0.93
C GLU A 36 10.00 15.07 1.01
N CYS A 37 9.17 14.20 1.58
CA CYS A 37 9.48 12.77 1.72
C CYS A 37 9.71 12.09 0.37
N HIS A 38 8.96 12.49 -0.68
CA HIS A 38 9.01 11.90 -2.01
C HIS A 38 9.90 12.66 -3.02
N SER A 39 10.72 13.61 -2.56
CA SER A 39 11.61 14.43 -3.40
C SER A 39 13.07 13.96 -3.44
N GLY A 40 13.36 12.75 -2.99
CA GLY A 40 14.72 12.22 -2.92
C GLY A 40 15.49 12.58 -1.65
N THR A 41 14.84 13.24 -0.67
CA THR A 41 15.47 13.64 0.61
C THR A 41 15.81 12.46 1.53
N LYS A 42 15.27 11.27 1.24
CA LYS A 42 15.47 10.06 2.04
C LYS A 42 15.05 10.19 3.50
N LYS A 43 14.10 11.08 3.77
CA LYS A 43 13.48 11.18 5.09
C LYS A 43 12.69 9.90 5.37
N LEU A 44 13.12 9.15 6.40
CA LEU A 44 12.47 7.88 6.76
C LEU A 44 11.11 8.16 7.37
N HIS A 45 10.05 7.65 6.76
CA HIS A 45 8.69 7.82 7.22
C HIS A 45 7.91 6.49 7.18
N PRO A 46 6.94 6.27 8.09
CA PRO A 46 6.23 5.01 8.17
C PRO A 46 5.10 4.91 7.14
N VAL A 47 4.95 3.72 6.59
CA VAL A 47 3.82 3.32 5.73
C VAL A 47 3.24 1.99 6.20
N VAL A 48 1.98 1.74 5.87
CA VAL A 48 1.28 0.49 6.16
C VAL A 48 0.92 -0.23 4.87
N HIS A 49 1.13 -1.54 4.83
CA HIS A 49 0.68 -2.41 3.76
C HIS A 49 -0.26 -3.48 4.31
N LEU A 50 -1.34 -3.77 3.57
CA LEU A 50 -2.23 -4.89 3.85
C LEU A 50 -2.24 -5.89 2.69
N HIS A 51 -1.93 -7.14 3.00
CA HIS A 51 -2.23 -8.28 2.13
C HIS A 51 -3.58 -8.88 2.56
N LEU A 52 -4.59 -8.71 1.72
CA LEU A 52 -5.93 -9.19 1.97
C LEU A 52 -6.14 -10.52 1.26
N PHE A 53 -6.45 -11.56 2.01
CA PHE A 53 -6.77 -12.89 1.48
C PHE A 53 -8.26 -13.18 1.66
N ASP A 54 -8.81 -14.06 0.84
CA ASP A 54 -10.09 -14.69 1.12
C ASP A 54 -9.90 -16.10 1.73
N SER A 55 -10.98 -16.72 2.17
CA SER A 55 -10.96 -18.07 2.73
C SER A 55 -10.57 -19.19 1.72
N GLU A 56 -10.55 -18.87 0.42
CA GLU A 56 -10.05 -19.75 -0.63
C GLU A 56 -8.53 -19.59 -0.85
N GLY A 57 -7.88 -18.70 -0.11
CA GLY A 57 -6.44 -18.43 -0.22
C GLY A 57 -6.05 -17.59 -1.43
N ARG A 58 -7.01 -16.89 -2.05
CA ARG A 58 -6.71 -15.90 -3.10
C ARG A 58 -6.31 -14.58 -2.44
N ILE A 59 -5.43 -13.83 -3.08
CA ILE A 59 -4.98 -12.52 -2.61
C ILE A 59 -5.63 -11.40 -3.41
N TYR A 60 -6.14 -10.37 -2.72
CA TYR A 60 -6.67 -9.18 -3.36
C TYR A 60 -5.53 -8.24 -3.76
N LEU A 61 -5.51 -7.83 -5.03
CA LEU A 61 -4.62 -6.78 -5.52
C LEU A 61 -5.44 -5.61 -6.05
N GLN A 62 -4.98 -4.39 -5.73
CA GLN A 62 -5.50 -3.17 -6.31
C GLN A 62 -4.80 -2.82 -7.62
N GLN A 63 -5.50 -2.16 -8.53
CA GLN A 63 -4.88 -1.57 -9.70
C GLN A 63 -4.65 -0.08 -9.47
N ARG A 64 -3.38 0.33 -9.57
CA ARG A 64 -2.96 1.72 -9.43
C ARG A 64 -3.46 2.56 -10.60
N PRO A 65 -4.06 3.72 -10.34
CA PRO A 65 -4.52 4.60 -11.40
C PRO A 65 -3.39 5.08 -12.32
N LEU A 66 -3.72 5.35 -13.57
CA LEU A 66 -2.76 5.87 -14.55
C LEU A 66 -2.25 7.29 -14.23
N TRP A 67 -2.93 8.02 -13.33
CA TRP A 67 -2.51 9.37 -12.92
C TRP A 67 -1.51 9.38 -11.75
N LYS A 68 -1.27 8.24 -11.09
CA LYS A 68 -0.27 8.14 -10.03
C LYS A 68 1.15 8.35 -10.58
N ASP A 69 1.96 9.12 -9.85
CA ASP A 69 3.34 9.44 -10.24
C ASP A 69 4.27 8.23 -10.20
N ILE A 70 3.97 7.27 -9.32
CA ILE A 70 4.81 6.07 -9.10
C ILE A 70 4.05 4.83 -9.58
N GLN A 71 4.68 4.05 -10.49
CA GLN A 71 4.17 2.77 -11.01
C GLN A 71 2.70 2.82 -11.49
N PRO A 72 2.32 3.78 -12.39
CA PRO A 72 0.95 3.92 -12.87
C PRO A 72 0.45 2.65 -13.59
N GLY A 73 -0.81 2.28 -13.36
CA GLY A 73 -1.50 1.17 -14.02
C GLY A 73 -1.10 -0.23 -13.58
N LYS A 74 -0.10 -0.36 -12.71
CA LYS A 74 0.34 -1.66 -12.20
C LYS A 74 -0.56 -2.15 -11.07
N TRP A 75 -0.48 -3.46 -10.84
CA TRP A 75 -1.14 -4.11 -9.70
C TRP A 75 -0.23 -4.09 -8.47
N ASP A 76 -0.82 -3.85 -7.32
CA ASP A 76 -0.12 -3.65 -6.06
C ASP A 76 -0.84 -4.36 -4.91
N THR A 77 -0.26 -4.34 -3.71
CA THR A 77 -0.88 -4.86 -2.49
C THR A 77 -2.29 -4.28 -2.29
N ALA A 78 -3.14 -4.96 -1.54
CA ALA A 78 -4.53 -4.57 -1.35
C ALA A 78 -4.69 -3.12 -0.86
N VAL A 79 -3.85 -2.70 0.09
CA VAL A 79 -3.78 -1.34 0.63
C VAL A 79 -2.33 -0.96 0.85
N GLY A 80 -1.98 0.25 0.45
CA GLY A 80 -0.68 0.86 0.73
C GLY A 80 -0.85 2.34 1.04
N GLY A 81 -0.65 2.73 2.30
CA GLY A 81 -0.89 4.10 2.74
C GLY A 81 0.15 4.62 3.73
N HIS A 82 0.18 5.93 3.90
CA HIS A 82 1.09 6.60 4.83
C HIS A 82 0.48 6.71 6.22
N VAL A 83 1.33 6.78 7.22
CA VAL A 83 0.93 7.12 8.59
C VAL A 83 0.96 8.64 8.73
N ASP A 84 -0.16 9.24 9.10
CA ASP A 84 -0.24 10.68 9.33
C ASP A 84 0.45 11.08 10.64
N TYR A 85 0.92 12.32 10.70
CA TYR A 85 1.55 12.83 11.93
C TYR A 85 0.56 12.84 13.10
N GLY A 86 0.91 12.12 14.15
CA GLY A 86 0.05 11.95 15.34
C GLY A 86 -0.87 10.74 15.29
N GLU A 87 -0.85 9.97 14.21
CA GLU A 87 -1.60 8.72 14.06
C GLU A 87 -0.75 7.52 14.48
N SER A 88 -1.37 6.48 15.01
CA SER A 88 -0.69 5.20 15.21
C SER A 88 -0.69 4.36 13.93
N VAL A 89 0.28 3.45 13.79
CA VAL A 89 0.35 2.50 12.66
C VAL A 89 -0.95 1.71 12.50
N GLY A 90 -1.57 1.29 13.62
CA GLY A 90 -2.84 0.54 13.60
C GLY A 90 -4.03 1.40 13.16
N ASP A 91 -4.07 2.68 13.56
CA ASP A 91 -5.13 3.61 13.14
C ASP A 91 -4.98 3.96 11.66
N ALA A 92 -3.74 4.21 11.19
CA ALA A 92 -3.42 4.42 9.78
C ALA A 92 -3.90 3.24 8.93
N LEU A 93 -3.57 2.01 9.32
CA LEU A 93 -4.04 0.82 8.60
C LEU A 93 -5.57 0.77 8.49
N ARG A 94 -6.29 0.99 9.60
CA ARG A 94 -7.76 0.95 9.60
C ARG A 94 -8.37 2.08 8.77
N ARG A 95 -7.77 3.28 8.81
CA ARG A 95 -8.19 4.43 7.99
C ARG A 95 -8.03 4.12 6.51
N GLU A 96 -6.83 3.69 6.09
CA GLU A 96 -6.52 3.39 4.69
C GLU A 96 -7.40 2.25 4.14
N VAL A 97 -7.60 1.18 4.90
CA VAL A 97 -8.47 0.05 4.50
C VAL A 97 -9.91 0.51 4.29
N ARG A 98 -10.42 1.38 5.17
CA ARG A 98 -11.76 1.95 5.02
C ARG A 98 -11.84 2.87 3.82
N GLU A 99 -10.83 3.72 3.60
CA GLU A 99 -10.80 4.73 2.53
C GLU A 99 -10.61 4.10 1.16
N GLU A 100 -9.70 3.13 1.03
CA GLU A 100 -9.40 2.49 -0.24
C GLU A 100 -10.36 1.35 -0.60
N LEU A 101 -10.80 0.53 0.37
CA LEU A 101 -11.56 -0.70 0.12
C LEU A 101 -12.97 -0.72 0.73
N GLY A 102 -13.35 0.30 1.51
CA GLY A 102 -14.65 0.36 2.17
C GLY A 102 -14.85 -0.66 3.31
N ILE A 103 -13.78 -1.32 3.77
CA ILE A 103 -13.82 -2.35 4.80
C ILE A 103 -13.63 -1.70 6.17
N THR A 104 -14.52 -1.97 7.13
CA THR A 104 -14.47 -1.43 8.49
C THR A 104 -14.30 -2.49 9.57
N ASP A 105 -14.69 -3.73 9.28
CA ASP A 105 -14.64 -4.85 10.23
C ASP A 105 -13.72 -5.95 9.68
N PHE A 106 -12.49 -5.99 10.17
CA PHE A 106 -11.48 -6.98 9.81
C PHE A 106 -10.44 -7.11 10.93
N GLU A 107 -9.80 -8.27 11.01
CA GLU A 107 -8.79 -8.56 12.02
C GLU A 107 -7.39 -8.60 11.36
N PRO A 108 -6.61 -7.52 11.48
CA PRO A 108 -5.26 -7.48 10.94
C PRO A 108 -4.29 -8.28 11.80
N GLN A 109 -3.47 -9.08 11.15
CA GLN A 109 -2.32 -9.76 11.75
C GLN A 109 -1.03 -9.09 11.26
N PHE A 110 -0.21 -8.60 12.20
CA PHE A 110 1.12 -8.08 11.86
C PHE A 110 2.03 -9.22 11.39
N LEU A 111 2.75 -9.02 10.30
CA LEU A 111 3.67 -10.00 9.73
C LEU A 111 5.13 -9.62 9.90
N LEU A 112 5.50 -8.46 9.41
CA LEU A 112 6.88 -7.98 9.43
C LEU A 112 6.96 -6.47 9.29
N CYS A 113 8.14 -5.94 9.60
CA CYS A 113 8.51 -4.55 9.34
C CYS A 113 9.88 -4.53 8.65
N TYR A 114 10.04 -3.70 7.62
CA TYR A 114 11.30 -3.59 6.90
C TYR A 114 11.50 -2.18 6.32
N PRO A 115 12.76 -1.74 6.18
CA PRO A 115 13.06 -0.51 5.47
C PRO A 115 12.98 -0.74 3.95
N PHE A 116 12.35 0.19 3.25
CA PHE A 116 12.33 0.28 1.79
C PHE A 116 13.00 1.57 1.36
N GLU A 117 13.79 1.51 0.30
CA GLU A 117 14.42 2.69 -0.29
C GLU A 117 14.37 2.64 -1.81
N SER A 118 13.92 3.73 -2.41
CA SER A 118 13.94 3.97 -3.85
C SER A 118 14.77 5.24 -4.15
N GLU A 119 14.88 5.63 -5.40
CA GLU A 119 15.52 6.90 -5.75
C GLU A 119 14.80 8.11 -5.14
N ARG A 120 13.49 8.02 -4.91
CA ARG A 120 12.62 9.12 -4.49
C ARG A 120 12.34 9.17 -3.00
N GLU A 121 12.28 8.03 -2.31
CA GLU A 121 11.75 7.91 -0.96
C GLU A 121 12.50 6.88 -0.12
N LYS A 122 12.40 6.99 1.19
CA LYS A 122 12.82 5.98 2.15
C LYS A 122 11.71 5.78 3.17
N GLU A 123 11.24 4.54 3.30
CA GLU A 123 10.09 4.15 4.10
C GLU A 123 10.45 3.07 5.12
N ILE A 124 9.77 3.08 6.25
CA ILE A 124 9.67 1.90 7.12
C ILE A 124 8.28 1.31 6.91
N VAL A 125 8.24 0.13 6.32
CA VAL A 125 7.01 -0.53 5.87
C VAL A 125 6.52 -1.50 6.94
N TYR A 126 5.33 -1.26 7.49
CA TYR A 126 4.63 -2.16 8.42
C TYR A 126 3.64 -3.01 7.63
N VAL A 127 3.91 -4.31 7.54
CA VAL A 127 3.14 -5.25 6.73
C VAL A 127 2.18 -6.05 7.58
N PHE A 128 0.93 -6.07 7.16
CA PHE A 128 -0.16 -6.80 7.79
C PHE A 128 -0.83 -7.74 6.79
N MET A 129 -1.48 -8.77 7.31
CA MET A 129 -2.43 -9.59 6.55
C MET A 129 -3.78 -9.64 7.24
N ALA A 130 -4.82 -9.91 6.48
CA ALA A 130 -6.15 -10.25 6.99
C ALA A 130 -6.85 -11.24 6.04
N VAL A 131 -7.78 -12.03 6.59
CA VAL A 131 -8.70 -12.85 5.80
C VAL A 131 -10.07 -12.16 5.81
N TYR A 132 -10.65 -11.97 4.64
CA TYR A 132 -11.92 -11.28 4.48
C TYR A 132 -12.72 -11.83 3.28
N ASP A 133 -13.93 -12.32 3.56
CA ASP A 133 -14.85 -12.88 2.57
C ASP A 133 -16.03 -11.95 2.24
N GLY A 134 -16.00 -10.73 2.80
CA GLY A 134 -17.02 -9.72 2.53
C GLY A 134 -16.82 -9.00 1.19
N GLU A 135 -17.73 -8.08 0.90
CA GLU A 135 -17.64 -7.26 -0.31
C GLU A 135 -16.50 -6.25 -0.19
N VAL A 136 -15.65 -6.18 -1.21
CA VAL A 136 -14.58 -5.18 -1.34
C VAL A 136 -15.05 -4.09 -2.31
N LEU A 137 -15.10 -2.85 -1.84
CA LEU A 137 -15.56 -1.69 -2.59
C LEU A 137 -14.39 -0.71 -2.83
N PRO A 138 -13.57 -0.92 -3.88
CA PRO A 138 -12.45 -0.03 -4.16
C PRO A 138 -12.94 1.39 -4.42
N SER A 139 -12.27 2.36 -3.78
CA SER A 139 -12.60 3.77 -3.92
C SER A 139 -12.22 4.33 -5.29
N GLU A 140 -12.62 5.58 -5.56
CA GLU A 140 -12.23 6.29 -6.79
C GLU A 140 -10.72 6.60 -6.87
N GLU A 141 -9.97 6.36 -5.81
CA GLU A 141 -8.51 6.52 -5.77
C GLU A 141 -7.77 5.35 -6.42
N LEU A 142 -8.51 4.28 -6.74
CA LEU A 142 -8.00 3.08 -7.40
C LEU A 142 -8.66 2.92 -8.77
N ASP A 143 -7.99 2.23 -9.68
CA ASP A 143 -8.61 1.77 -10.95
C ASP A 143 -9.33 0.42 -10.77
N GLY A 144 -9.70 0.09 -9.52
CA GLY A 144 -10.34 -1.14 -9.13
C GLY A 144 -9.39 -2.13 -8.47
N GLY A 145 -9.83 -3.36 -8.38
CA GLY A 145 -9.07 -4.44 -7.79
C GLY A 145 -9.80 -5.77 -7.96
N ARG A 146 -9.12 -6.88 -7.73
CA ARG A 146 -9.71 -8.22 -7.75
C ARG A 146 -8.88 -9.21 -6.94
N PHE A 147 -9.48 -10.33 -6.63
CA PHE A 147 -8.76 -11.49 -6.10
C PHE A 147 -7.98 -12.21 -7.20
N TRP A 148 -6.77 -12.59 -6.89
CA TRP A 148 -5.85 -13.35 -7.72
C TRP A 148 -5.55 -14.68 -7.06
N SER A 149 -5.44 -15.77 -7.81
CA SER A 149 -4.84 -16.98 -7.28
C SER A 149 -3.34 -16.77 -7.06
N ILE A 150 -2.76 -17.53 -6.13
CA ILE A 150 -1.31 -17.45 -5.87
C ILE A 150 -0.51 -17.81 -7.13
N ASP A 151 -1.01 -18.75 -7.94
CA ASP A 151 -0.39 -19.13 -9.20
C ASP A 151 -0.38 -17.99 -10.23
N GLU A 152 -1.50 -17.23 -10.35
CA GLU A 152 -1.54 -16.03 -11.20
C GLU A 152 -0.49 -15.01 -10.78
N VAL A 153 -0.35 -14.75 -9.46
CA VAL A 153 0.66 -13.84 -8.93
C VAL A 153 2.06 -14.33 -9.29
N LEU A 154 2.36 -15.60 -9.02
CA LEU A 154 3.67 -16.19 -9.29
C LEU A 154 4.06 -16.12 -10.78
N HIS A 155 3.11 -16.33 -11.69
CA HIS A 155 3.34 -16.23 -13.14
C HIS A 155 3.52 -14.77 -13.61
N SER A 156 3.05 -13.80 -12.82
CA SER A 156 3.14 -12.37 -13.14
C SER A 156 4.41 -11.70 -12.62
N ILE A 157 5.16 -12.36 -11.73
CA ILE A 157 6.43 -11.85 -11.20
C ILE A 157 7.44 -11.68 -12.35
N GLY A 158 8.03 -10.49 -12.42
CA GLY A 158 8.98 -10.12 -13.47
C GLY A 158 8.37 -9.78 -14.83
N ALA A 159 7.04 -9.88 -14.98
CA ALA A 159 6.33 -9.54 -16.21
C ALA A 159 6.00 -8.05 -16.35
N SER A 160 6.46 -7.21 -15.43
CA SER A 160 6.17 -5.75 -15.36
C SER A 160 4.67 -5.41 -15.16
N ILE A 161 3.86 -6.36 -14.73
CA ILE A 161 2.44 -6.20 -14.41
C ILE A 161 2.25 -5.74 -12.98
N LEU A 162 3.06 -6.29 -12.07
CA LEU A 162 3.04 -5.99 -10.64
C LEU A 162 4.02 -4.85 -10.32
N THR A 163 3.80 -4.16 -9.20
CA THR A 163 4.80 -3.21 -8.72
C THR A 163 6.04 -3.94 -8.21
N PRO A 164 7.25 -3.39 -8.40
CA PRO A 164 8.47 -4.03 -7.88
C PRO A 164 8.46 -4.22 -6.36
N ASN A 165 7.82 -3.29 -5.63
CA ASN A 165 7.70 -3.37 -4.19
C ASN A 165 6.82 -4.57 -3.79
N PHE A 166 5.64 -4.71 -4.41
CA PHE A 166 4.78 -5.87 -4.17
C PHE A 166 5.48 -7.18 -4.50
N GLU A 167 6.18 -7.28 -5.63
CA GLU A 167 6.90 -8.51 -6.01
C GLU A 167 7.90 -8.94 -4.94
N GLN A 168 8.71 -7.99 -4.45
CA GLN A 168 9.70 -8.26 -3.40
C GLN A 168 9.06 -8.64 -2.07
N GLU A 169 8.00 -7.93 -1.69
CA GLU A 169 7.27 -8.17 -0.44
C GLU A 169 6.55 -9.52 -0.47
N PHE A 170 5.86 -9.83 -1.57
CA PHE A 170 5.17 -11.10 -1.75
C PHE A 170 6.13 -12.31 -1.64
N LEU A 171 7.34 -12.21 -2.18
CA LEU A 171 8.33 -13.28 -2.06
C LEU A 171 8.79 -13.48 -0.62
N LYS A 172 8.94 -12.42 0.17
CA LYS A 172 9.22 -12.50 1.62
C LYS A 172 8.08 -13.16 2.37
N LEU A 173 6.83 -12.75 2.06
CA LEU A 173 5.63 -13.31 2.69
C LEU A 173 5.46 -14.80 2.42
N LYS A 174 5.75 -15.24 1.20
CA LYS A 174 5.67 -16.65 0.83
C LYS A 174 6.55 -17.55 1.71
N GLU A 175 7.72 -17.06 2.12
CA GLU A 175 8.57 -17.82 3.05
C GLU A 175 7.97 -17.86 4.46
N ILE A 176 7.42 -16.76 4.95
CA ILE A 176 6.78 -16.67 6.27
C ILE A 176 5.51 -17.55 6.33
N ILE A 177 4.65 -17.49 5.31
CA ILE A 177 3.39 -18.24 5.27
C ILE A 177 3.59 -19.75 5.14
N LYS A 178 4.72 -20.20 4.60
CA LYS A 178 5.06 -21.64 4.57
C LYS A 178 5.44 -22.19 5.96
N GLU A 179 5.80 -21.33 6.89
CA GLU A 179 6.19 -21.68 8.26
C GLU A 179 5.00 -21.64 9.24
N LEU A 180 3.81 -21.16 8.81
CA LEU A 180 2.55 -21.14 9.53
C LEU A 180 1.66 -22.33 9.16
#